data_a0d3d2e71046eb8ce56bb9a2cd947f98
#
_entry.id   a0d3d2e71046eb8ce56bb9a2cd947f98
#
_cell.length_a   1.000
_cell.length_b   1.000
_cell.length_c   1.000
_cell.angle_alpha   90.00
_cell.angle_beta   90.00
_cell.angle_gamma   90.00
#
_symmetry.space_group_name_H-M   'P 1'
#
loop_
_entity.id
_entity.type
_entity.pdbx_description
1 polymer ?
#
loop_
_entity_poly.entity_id
_entity_poly.type
_entity_poly.pdbx_seq_one_letter_code
_entity_poly.pdbx_strand_id
1 'polypeptide(L)'
;MITNQPASATQDIRDIKPPVPIPNIWDWVWWGLAVLAIIALVIFIWCWWQKRRSQIPVEPPVPAHIRAKQKLEEALALIAQPKPFCILVSDTIRSYLEEQFDFHAPERTTEEFLHELQATDLLSPEQTESLGRFLESCDLVKFARYEPGEPELRELHGSAVRLVEETEPKTVPSPEFTVQNQLATA
;
A
#
# COMPACT_ATOMS: atom_id res chain seq x y z
N MET A 1 51.24 82.76 43.19
CA MET A 1 49.96 82.37 42.63
C MET A 1 50.14 81.04 41.97
N ILE A 2 49.75 79.99 42.62
CA ILE A 2 49.85 78.66 42.11
C ILE A 2 48.42 78.22 41.77
N THR A 3 48.15 78.16 40.49
CA THR A 3 46.83 77.72 39.99
C THR A 3 46.86 76.19 39.85
N ASN A 4 46.14 75.56 40.75
CA ASN A 4 45.98 74.12 40.75
C ASN A 4 44.79 73.77 39.84
N GLN A 5 45.07 73.13 38.73
CA GLN A 5 44.06 72.69 37.79
C GLN A 5 43.77 71.18 38.05
N PRO A 6 42.54 70.78 38.36
CA PRO A 6 42.23 69.39 38.56
C PRO A 6 42.17 68.66 37.22
N ALA A 7 42.97 67.63 37.11
CA ALA A 7 42.91 66.68 35.98
C ALA A 7 41.55 65.91 35.97
N SER A 8 40.75 66.20 34.97
CA SER A 8 39.53 65.41 34.68
C SER A 8 39.92 64.01 34.21
N ALA A 9 39.87 63.09 35.14
CA ALA A 9 39.91 61.67 34.79
C ALA A 9 38.57 61.30 34.10
N THR A 10 38.55 61.40 32.81
CA THR A 10 37.51 60.74 32.01
C THR A 10 37.64 59.25 32.25
N GLN A 11 36.79 58.74 33.12
CA GLN A 11 36.57 57.26 33.19
C GLN A 11 36.02 56.82 31.86
N ASP A 12 36.85 56.16 31.12
CA ASP A 12 36.48 55.34 29.90
C ASP A 12 35.55 54.24 30.40
N ILE A 13 34.24 54.48 30.40
CA ILE A 13 33.21 53.48 30.65
C ILE A 13 33.18 52.64 29.41
N ARG A 14 33.94 51.57 29.39
CA ARG A 14 33.83 50.53 28.38
C ARG A 14 32.41 50.01 28.38
N ASP A 15 31.75 50.21 27.25
CA ASP A 15 30.40 49.74 26.96
C ASP A 15 30.32 48.25 27.26
N ILE A 16 29.45 47.87 28.21
CA ILE A 16 29.29 46.51 28.64
C ILE A 16 28.64 45.76 27.43
N LYS A 17 29.41 44.90 26.81
CA LYS A 17 28.92 44.00 25.73
C LYS A 17 27.59 43.35 26.17
N PRO A 18 26.51 43.45 25.35
CA PRO A 18 25.28 42.78 25.67
C PRO A 18 25.51 41.25 25.82
N PRO A 19 24.78 40.59 26.71
CA PRO A 19 24.94 39.17 26.94
C PRO A 19 24.72 38.40 25.64
N VAL A 20 25.72 37.62 25.23
CA VAL A 20 25.61 36.72 24.06
C VAL A 20 24.60 35.62 24.42
N PRO A 21 23.52 35.43 23.63
CA PRO A 21 22.59 34.34 23.89
C PRO A 21 23.32 33.01 23.75
N ILE A 22 23.47 32.29 24.85
CA ILE A 22 24.05 30.94 24.84
C ILE A 22 22.95 30.03 24.29
N PRO A 23 23.15 29.35 23.15
CA PRO A 23 22.15 28.43 22.64
C PRO A 23 21.92 27.33 23.69
N ASN A 24 20.71 27.30 24.23
CA ASN A 24 20.35 26.30 25.22
C ASN A 24 20.26 24.95 24.55
N ILE A 25 21.09 23.99 24.98
CA ILE A 25 21.10 22.61 24.44
C ILE A 25 19.70 21.96 24.53
N TRP A 26 18.90 22.41 25.50
CA TRP A 26 17.54 21.96 25.68
C TRP A 26 16.61 22.30 24.51
N ASP A 27 16.85 23.38 23.76
CA ASP A 27 16.04 23.74 22.59
C ASP A 27 16.24 22.73 21.47
N TRP A 28 17.45 22.22 21.29
CA TRP A 28 17.74 21.15 20.31
C TRP A 28 17.09 19.81 20.69
N VAL A 29 17.03 19.52 22.00
CA VAL A 29 16.37 18.31 22.52
C VAL A 29 14.87 18.39 22.25
N TRP A 30 14.23 19.54 22.48
CA TRP A 30 12.81 19.73 22.19
C TRP A 30 12.51 19.63 20.70
N TRP A 31 13.35 20.17 19.82
CA TRP A 31 13.24 20.01 18.38
C TRP A 31 13.40 18.54 17.94
N GLY A 32 14.37 17.83 18.50
CA GLY A 32 14.57 16.40 18.23
C GLY A 32 13.36 15.57 18.64
N LEU A 33 12.79 15.86 19.81
CA LEU A 33 11.60 15.16 20.31
C LEU A 33 10.35 15.47 19.48
N ALA A 34 10.21 16.71 18.99
CA ALA A 34 9.13 17.11 18.09
C ALA A 34 9.20 16.36 16.75
N VAL A 35 10.39 16.25 16.14
CA VAL A 35 10.60 15.51 14.89
C VAL A 35 10.29 14.02 15.10
N LEU A 36 10.74 13.42 16.19
CA LEU A 36 10.47 12.02 16.52
C LEU A 36 8.97 11.78 16.71
N ALA A 37 8.26 12.69 17.36
CA ALA A 37 6.80 12.60 17.53
C ALA A 37 6.06 12.71 16.19
N ILE A 38 6.51 13.57 15.28
CA ILE A 38 5.92 13.69 13.93
C ILE A 38 6.15 12.40 13.13
N ILE A 39 7.35 11.83 13.17
CA ILE A 39 7.65 10.56 12.50
C ILE A 39 6.77 9.44 13.05
N ALA A 40 6.66 9.33 14.37
CA ALA A 40 5.81 8.34 15.02
C ALA A 40 4.33 8.52 14.63
N LEU A 41 3.84 9.77 14.56
CA LEU A 41 2.48 10.08 14.12
C LEU A 41 2.24 9.68 12.67
N VAL A 42 3.18 9.97 11.76
CA VAL A 42 3.08 9.59 10.34
C VAL A 42 3.06 8.07 10.19
N ILE A 43 3.95 7.35 10.89
CA ILE A 43 3.96 5.88 10.91
C ILE A 43 2.65 5.33 11.49
N PHE A 44 2.15 5.92 12.58
CA PHE A 44 0.89 5.52 13.19
C PHE A 44 -0.31 5.74 12.26
N ILE A 45 -0.38 6.89 11.59
CA ILE A 45 -1.44 7.20 10.61
C ILE A 45 -1.34 6.22 9.43
N TRP A 46 -0.13 5.94 8.94
CA TRP A 46 0.09 5.01 7.83
C TRP A 46 -0.32 3.58 8.20
N CYS A 47 0.12 3.07 9.36
CA CYS A 47 -0.30 1.77 9.88
C CYS A 47 -1.82 1.72 10.15
N TRP A 48 -2.41 2.81 10.63
CA TRP A 48 -3.84 2.89 10.87
C TRP A 48 -4.65 2.89 9.56
N TRP A 49 -4.16 3.59 8.53
CA TRP A 49 -4.74 3.55 7.18
C TRP A 49 -4.63 2.16 6.57
N GLN A 50 -3.48 1.51 6.71
CA GLN A 50 -3.26 0.15 6.23
C GLN A 50 -4.19 -0.83 6.96
N LYS A 51 -4.32 -0.70 8.28
CA LYS A 51 -5.23 -1.52 9.08
C LYS A 51 -6.71 -1.25 8.78
N ARG A 52 -7.09 -0.02 8.45
CA ARG A 52 -8.46 0.31 8.00
C ARG A 52 -8.76 -0.26 6.62
N ARG A 53 -7.79 -0.35 5.73
CA ARG A 53 -7.97 -1.03 4.43
C ARG A 53 -8.13 -2.54 4.60
N SER A 54 -7.57 -3.13 5.66
CA SER A 54 -7.70 -4.56 5.98
C SER A 54 -8.92 -4.91 6.81
N GLN A 55 -9.63 -3.93 7.39
CA GLN A 55 -10.88 -4.15 8.11
C GLN A 55 -12.06 -3.99 7.15
N ILE A 56 -12.19 -4.92 6.21
CA ILE A 56 -13.48 -5.23 5.61
C ILE A 56 -14.33 -5.83 6.75
N PRO A 57 -15.59 -5.36 6.95
CA PRO A 57 -16.50 -5.97 7.94
C PRO A 57 -16.52 -7.47 7.69
N VAL A 58 -16.45 -8.26 8.75
CA VAL A 58 -16.64 -9.71 8.70
C VAL A 58 -18.13 -9.95 8.44
N GLU A 59 -18.54 -9.74 7.19
CA GLU A 59 -19.68 -10.47 6.64
C GLU A 59 -19.24 -11.94 6.51
N PRO A 60 -20.17 -12.91 6.53
CA PRO A 60 -19.81 -14.32 6.36
C PRO A 60 -18.84 -14.43 5.19
N PRO A 61 -17.74 -15.17 5.30
CA PRO A 61 -16.59 -15.03 4.43
C PRO A 61 -17.01 -15.29 2.99
N VAL A 62 -17.29 -14.21 2.25
CA VAL A 62 -17.50 -14.27 0.81
C VAL A 62 -16.23 -14.88 0.24
N PRO A 63 -16.27 -15.98 -0.47
CA PRO A 63 -15.11 -16.63 -1.03
C PRO A 63 -14.21 -15.63 -1.78
N ALA A 64 -12.88 -15.80 -1.67
CA ALA A 64 -11.90 -14.88 -2.24
C ALA A 64 -12.13 -14.62 -3.75
N HIS A 65 -12.49 -15.65 -4.50
CA HIS A 65 -12.79 -15.55 -5.95
C HIS A 65 -14.02 -14.67 -6.25
N ILE A 66 -15.08 -14.72 -5.41
CA ILE A 66 -16.28 -13.87 -5.61
C ILE A 66 -15.93 -12.41 -5.37
N ARG A 67 -15.19 -12.11 -4.30
CA ARG A 67 -14.71 -10.74 -4.02
C ARG A 67 -13.79 -10.21 -5.12
N ALA A 68 -12.90 -11.06 -5.65
CA ALA A 68 -12.02 -10.68 -6.74
C ALA A 68 -12.82 -10.35 -8.01
N LYS A 69 -13.79 -11.18 -8.38
CA LYS A 69 -14.67 -10.94 -9.54
C LYS A 69 -15.44 -9.62 -9.40
N GLN A 70 -16.02 -9.33 -8.23
CA GLN A 70 -16.71 -8.06 -7.96
C GLN A 70 -15.79 -6.85 -8.12
N LYS A 71 -14.59 -6.89 -7.54
CA LYS A 71 -13.61 -5.80 -7.67
C LYS A 71 -13.11 -5.62 -9.10
N LEU A 72 -12.99 -6.71 -9.86
CA LEU A 72 -12.64 -6.64 -11.29
C LEU A 72 -13.76 -5.99 -12.10
N GLU A 73 -15.03 -6.28 -11.81
CA GLU A 73 -16.17 -5.58 -12.42
C GLU A 73 -16.19 -4.10 -12.08
N GLU A 74 -15.94 -3.74 -10.80
CA GLU A 74 -15.82 -2.35 -10.39
C GLU A 74 -14.69 -1.62 -11.12
N ALA A 75 -13.59 -2.32 -11.44
CA ALA A 75 -12.49 -1.75 -12.18
C ALA A 75 -12.88 -1.27 -13.59
N LEU A 76 -13.87 -1.91 -14.24
CA LEU A 76 -14.37 -1.48 -15.55
C LEU A 76 -14.92 -0.05 -15.54
N ALA A 77 -15.42 0.43 -14.41
CA ALA A 77 -15.86 1.83 -14.27
C ALA A 77 -14.68 2.82 -14.41
N LEU A 78 -13.45 2.35 -14.21
CA LEU A 78 -12.24 3.16 -14.32
C LEU A 78 -11.51 2.97 -15.64
N ILE A 79 -12.09 2.28 -16.63
CA ILE A 79 -11.42 1.95 -17.90
C ILE A 79 -10.98 3.18 -18.69
N ALA A 80 -11.65 4.31 -18.53
CA ALA A 80 -11.26 5.60 -19.11
C ALA A 80 -10.01 6.21 -18.47
N GLN A 81 -9.53 5.65 -17.35
CA GLN A 81 -8.37 6.10 -16.62
C GLN A 81 -7.36 4.93 -16.48
N PRO A 82 -6.44 4.77 -17.44
CA PRO A 82 -5.57 3.58 -17.50
C PRO A 82 -4.80 3.30 -16.23
N LYS A 83 -4.23 4.33 -15.59
CA LYS A 83 -3.41 4.18 -14.41
C LYS A 83 -4.20 3.73 -13.17
N PRO A 84 -5.31 4.37 -12.75
CA PRO A 84 -6.16 3.85 -11.67
C PRO A 84 -6.72 2.47 -11.96
N PHE A 85 -7.10 2.19 -13.19
CA PHE A 85 -7.58 0.88 -13.62
C PHE A 85 -6.52 -0.22 -13.39
N CYS A 86 -5.30 -0.05 -13.91
CA CYS A 86 -4.22 -1.03 -13.76
C CYS A 86 -3.79 -1.20 -12.29
N ILE A 87 -3.84 -0.13 -11.48
CA ILE A 87 -3.59 -0.23 -10.04
C ILE A 87 -4.64 -1.15 -9.40
N LEU A 88 -5.92 -0.87 -9.62
CA LEU A 88 -7.01 -1.62 -8.98
C LEU A 88 -7.00 -3.10 -9.42
N VAL A 89 -6.86 -3.37 -10.72
CA VAL A 89 -6.87 -4.74 -11.26
C VAL A 89 -5.66 -5.54 -10.74
N SER A 90 -4.44 -4.99 -10.78
CA SER A 90 -3.26 -5.69 -10.29
C SER A 90 -3.28 -5.94 -8.78
N ASP A 91 -3.77 -4.98 -7.98
CA ASP A 91 -3.89 -5.14 -6.54
C ASP A 91 -4.97 -6.16 -6.17
N THR A 92 -6.06 -6.22 -6.95
CA THR A 92 -7.11 -7.22 -6.78
C THR A 92 -6.58 -8.63 -7.01
N ILE A 93 -5.81 -8.85 -8.09
CA ILE A 93 -5.22 -10.17 -8.40
C ILE A 93 -4.20 -10.58 -7.34
N ARG A 94 -3.33 -9.67 -6.89
CA ARG A 94 -2.37 -9.96 -5.82
C ARG A 94 -3.08 -10.36 -4.52
N SER A 95 -4.05 -9.57 -4.08
CA SER A 95 -4.83 -9.87 -2.87
C SER A 95 -5.60 -11.18 -2.98
N TYR A 96 -6.15 -11.48 -4.17
CA TYR A 96 -6.84 -12.75 -4.41
C TYR A 96 -5.90 -13.95 -4.27
N LEU A 97 -4.71 -13.89 -4.89
CA LEU A 97 -3.74 -14.99 -4.83
C LEU A 97 -3.18 -15.17 -3.41
N GLU A 98 -2.95 -14.08 -2.68
CA GLU A 98 -2.57 -14.14 -1.27
C GLU A 98 -3.63 -14.83 -0.41
N GLU A 99 -4.90 -14.44 -0.55
CA GLU A 99 -5.99 -15.03 0.21
C GLU A 99 -6.27 -16.49 -0.18
N GLN A 100 -6.14 -16.82 -1.48
CA GLN A 100 -6.43 -18.15 -2.01
C GLN A 100 -5.38 -19.18 -1.60
N PHE A 101 -4.11 -18.78 -1.55
CA PHE A 101 -2.98 -19.66 -1.33
C PHE A 101 -2.27 -19.46 0.01
N ASP A 102 -2.83 -18.60 0.90
CA ASP A 102 -2.35 -18.32 2.27
C ASP A 102 -0.86 -17.98 2.33
N PHE A 103 -0.37 -17.18 1.37
CA PHE A 103 0.99 -16.69 1.43
C PHE A 103 1.05 -15.17 1.56
N HIS A 104 1.98 -14.69 2.38
CA HIS A 104 2.07 -13.28 2.76
C HIS A 104 3.11 -12.58 1.88
N ALA A 105 2.65 -11.88 0.83
CA ALA A 105 3.54 -11.12 -0.03
C ALA A 105 3.09 -9.67 -0.33
N PRO A 106 2.54 -8.89 0.62
CA PRO A 106 2.01 -7.57 0.30
C PRO A 106 3.07 -6.53 -0.08
N GLU A 107 4.36 -6.75 0.19
CA GLU A 107 5.43 -5.77 -0.01
C GLU A 107 6.52 -6.22 -0.99
N ARG A 108 6.27 -7.28 -1.76
CA ARG A 108 7.25 -7.83 -2.71
C ARG A 108 7.14 -7.20 -4.09
N THR A 109 8.28 -7.12 -4.77
CA THR A 109 8.34 -6.75 -6.19
C THR A 109 7.62 -7.80 -7.05
N THR A 110 7.23 -7.43 -8.26
CA THR A 110 6.59 -8.36 -9.20
C THR A 110 7.45 -9.60 -9.47
N GLU A 111 8.76 -9.43 -9.60
CA GLU A 111 9.70 -10.53 -9.83
C GLU A 111 9.79 -11.49 -8.64
N GLU A 112 9.91 -10.97 -7.42
CA GLU A 112 9.93 -11.76 -6.19
C GLU A 112 8.62 -12.53 -5.99
N PHE A 113 7.49 -11.88 -6.27
CA PHE A 113 6.18 -12.49 -6.20
C PHE A 113 6.02 -13.67 -7.17
N LEU A 114 6.42 -13.49 -8.43
CA LEU A 114 6.38 -14.55 -9.43
C LEU A 114 7.35 -15.70 -9.12
N HIS A 115 8.54 -15.38 -8.61
CA HIS A 115 9.51 -16.39 -8.19
C HIS A 115 8.98 -17.26 -7.05
N GLU A 116 8.30 -16.66 -6.08
CA GLU A 116 7.71 -17.41 -4.97
C GLU A 116 6.56 -18.31 -5.42
N LEU A 117 5.69 -17.82 -6.32
CA LEU A 117 4.64 -18.64 -6.92
C LEU A 117 5.20 -19.85 -7.69
N GLN A 118 6.31 -19.65 -8.41
CA GLN A 118 7.00 -20.75 -9.09
C GLN A 118 7.60 -21.78 -8.13
N ALA A 119 8.13 -21.30 -7.00
CA ALA A 119 8.74 -22.17 -6.00
C ALA A 119 7.73 -23.04 -5.22
N THR A 120 6.46 -22.61 -5.21
CA THR A 120 5.39 -23.29 -4.45
C THR A 120 4.53 -24.24 -5.30
N ASP A 121 4.74 -24.32 -6.63
CA ASP A 121 3.94 -25.12 -7.57
C ASP A 121 2.42 -24.92 -7.46
N LEU A 122 1.99 -23.74 -6.96
CA LEU A 122 0.57 -23.42 -6.74
C LEU A 122 -0.16 -23.10 -8.04
N LEU A 123 0.56 -22.60 -9.03
CA LEU A 123 0.07 -22.31 -10.37
C LEU A 123 0.79 -23.17 -11.40
N SER A 124 0.10 -23.51 -12.48
CA SER A 124 0.76 -24.16 -13.61
C SER A 124 1.78 -23.19 -14.24
N PRO A 125 2.81 -23.71 -14.95
CA PRO A 125 3.78 -22.87 -15.64
C PRO A 125 3.12 -21.88 -16.62
N GLU A 126 2.06 -22.30 -17.30
CA GLU A 126 1.29 -21.45 -18.23
C GLU A 126 0.54 -20.33 -17.51
N GLN A 127 -0.04 -20.63 -16.35
CA GLN A 127 -0.72 -19.62 -15.51
C GLN A 127 0.27 -18.62 -14.95
N THR A 128 1.44 -19.07 -14.48
CA THR A 128 2.48 -18.21 -13.96
C THR A 128 3.05 -17.28 -15.05
N GLU A 129 3.25 -17.79 -16.27
CA GLU A 129 3.69 -16.97 -17.40
C GLU A 129 2.62 -15.94 -17.81
N SER A 130 1.34 -16.33 -17.83
CA SER A 130 0.22 -15.43 -18.12
C SER A 130 0.10 -14.33 -17.07
N LEU A 131 0.21 -14.69 -15.79
CA LEU A 131 0.23 -13.76 -14.67
C LEU A 131 1.42 -12.79 -14.77
N GLY A 132 2.62 -13.30 -15.11
CA GLY A 132 3.82 -12.46 -15.29
C GLY A 132 3.61 -11.40 -16.35
N ARG A 133 3.14 -11.78 -17.55
CA ARG A 133 2.83 -10.85 -18.65
C ARG A 133 1.76 -9.81 -18.25
N PHE A 134 0.74 -10.26 -17.53
CA PHE A 134 -0.32 -9.39 -17.02
C PHE A 134 0.23 -8.34 -16.05
N LEU A 135 1.01 -8.76 -15.04
CA LEU A 135 1.59 -7.83 -14.05
C LEU A 135 2.60 -6.87 -14.69
N GLU A 136 3.45 -7.35 -15.61
CA GLU A 136 4.38 -6.52 -16.36
C GLU A 136 3.66 -5.43 -17.16
N SER A 137 2.58 -5.78 -17.85
CA SER A 137 1.75 -4.81 -18.58
C SER A 137 1.14 -3.76 -17.65
N CYS A 138 0.65 -4.16 -16.47
CA CYS A 138 0.16 -3.23 -15.46
C CYS A 138 1.27 -2.32 -14.94
N ASP A 139 2.47 -2.83 -14.73
CA ASP A 139 3.62 -2.07 -14.23
C ASP A 139 4.12 -1.05 -15.27
N LEU A 140 4.07 -1.36 -16.57
CA LEU A 140 4.34 -0.40 -17.63
C LEU A 140 3.41 0.82 -17.58
N VAL A 141 2.11 0.60 -17.33
CA VAL A 141 1.13 1.68 -17.18
C VAL A 141 1.36 2.47 -15.89
N LYS A 142 1.71 1.80 -14.81
CA LYS A 142 1.95 2.45 -13.50
C LYS A 142 3.19 3.34 -13.50
N PHE A 143 4.30 2.87 -14.09
CA PHE A 143 5.63 3.43 -13.91
C PHE A 143 6.25 4.01 -15.19
N ALA A 144 5.96 3.46 -16.36
CA ALA A 144 6.59 3.87 -17.63
C ALA A 144 5.80 4.94 -18.41
N ARG A 145 4.71 5.51 -17.85
CA ARG A 145 3.81 6.46 -18.52
C ARG A 145 3.24 5.90 -19.83
N TYR A 146 3.11 4.61 -19.94
CA TYR A 146 2.44 3.98 -21.05
C TYR A 146 0.93 4.18 -20.90
N GLU A 147 0.26 4.62 -21.97
CA GLU A 147 -1.19 4.85 -22.01
C GLU A 147 -1.82 3.87 -23.00
N PRO A 148 -2.23 2.67 -22.54
CA PRO A 148 -2.89 1.68 -23.39
C PRO A 148 -4.26 2.17 -23.85
N GLY A 149 -4.66 1.72 -25.03
CA GLY A 149 -6.01 1.94 -25.52
C GLY A 149 -7.06 1.10 -24.76
N GLU A 150 -8.33 1.51 -24.85
CA GLU A 150 -9.43 0.78 -24.21
C GLU A 150 -9.49 -0.72 -24.59
N PRO A 151 -9.24 -1.15 -25.87
CA PRO A 151 -9.21 -2.57 -26.21
C PRO A 151 -8.18 -3.36 -25.41
N GLU A 152 -6.99 -2.80 -25.22
CA GLU A 152 -5.90 -3.42 -24.48
C GLU A 152 -6.21 -3.54 -22.98
N LEU A 153 -6.85 -2.51 -22.41
CA LEU A 153 -7.34 -2.57 -21.02
C LEU A 153 -8.43 -3.63 -20.83
N ARG A 154 -9.29 -3.83 -21.82
CA ARG A 154 -10.30 -4.92 -21.81
C ARG A 154 -9.65 -6.29 -21.91
N GLU A 155 -8.58 -6.43 -22.66
CA GLU A 155 -7.81 -7.67 -22.76
C GLU A 155 -7.11 -7.98 -21.42
N LEU A 156 -6.50 -6.98 -20.79
CA LEU A 156 -5.93 -7.11 -19.45
C LEU A 156 -6.98 -7.53 -18.43
N HIS A 157 -8.15 -6.91 -18.45
CA HIS A 157 -9.27 -7.31 -17.60
C HIS A 157 -9.69 -8.77 -17.83
N GLY A 158 -9.86 -9.16 -19.10
CA GLY A 158 -10.21 -10.53 -19.47
C GLY A 158 -9.18 -11.55 -18.99
N SER A 159 -7.90 -11.22 -19.05
CA SER A 159 -6.81 -12.07 -18.54
C SER A 159 -6.88 -12.23 -17.02
N ALA A 160 -7.18 -11.14 -16.29
CA ALA A 160 -7.37 -11.18 -14.85
C ALA A 160 -8.58 -12.04 -14.43
N VAL A 161 -9.72 -11.87 -15.10
CA VAL A 161 -10.93 -12.66 -14.83
C VAL A 161 -10.67 -14.15 -15.11
N ARG A 162 -10.03 -14.48 -16.23
CA ARG A 162 -9.67 -15.86 -16.59
C ARG A 162 -8.77 -16.50 -15.53
N LEU A 163 -7.76 -15.78 -15.04
CA LEU A 163 -6.88 -16.28 -13.98
C LEU A 163 -7.67 -16.64 -12.72
N VAL A 164 -8.60 -15.77 -12.30
CA VAL A 164 -9.45 -16.04 -11.12
C VAL A 164 -10.33 -17.26 -11.36
N GLU A 165 -10.91 -17.45 -12.56
CA GLU A 165 -11.74 -18.58 -12.91
C GLU A 165 -10.98 -19.91 -12.97
N GLU A 166 -9.75 -19.89 -13.48
CA GLU A 166 -8.88 -21.06 -13.58
C GLU A 166 -8.34 -21.52 -12.21
N THR A 167 -8.15 -20.57 -11.29
CA THR A 167 -7.61 -20.82 -9.94
C THR A 167 -8.69 -20.92 -8.88
N GLU A 168 -9.96 -20.73 -9.24
CA GLU A 168 -11.09 -20.91 -8.35
C GLU A 168 -11.12 -22.35 -7.79
N PRO A 169 -11.25 -22.55 -6.46
CA PRO A 169 -11.42 -23.87 -5.91
C PRO A 169 -12.69 -24.47 -6.50
N LYS A 170 -12.56 -25.55 -7.26
CA LYS A 170 -13.71 -26.30 -7.75
C LYS A 170 -14.46 -26.81 -6.53
N THR A 171 -15.49 -26.08 -6.11
CA THR A 171 -16.39 -26.50 -5.05
C THR A 171 -17.08 -27.77 -5.54
N VAL A 172 -16.56 -28.92 -5.11
CA VAL A 172 -17.32 -30.16 -5.17
C VAL A 172 -18.52 -29.87 -4.26
N PRO A 173 -19.78 -29.89 -4.78
CA PRO A 173 -20.94 -29.63 -3.94
C PRO A 173 -20.88 -30.63 -2.79
N SER A 174 -20.76 -30.13 -1.57
CA SER A 174 -20.80 -30.97 -0.36
C SER A 174 -22.11 -31.76 -0.39
N PRO A 175 -22.08 -33.06 -0.21
CA PRO A 175 -23.29 -33.91 -0.28
C PRO A 175 -24.27 -33.64 0.87
N GLU A 176 -23.97 -32.73 1.78
CA GLU A 176 -24.80 -32.44 2.96
C GLU A 176 -26.08 -31.64 2.68
N PHE A 177 -26.19 -30.92 1.54
CA PHE A 177 -27.41 -30.16 1.24
C PHE A 177 -28.53 -30.99 0.62
N THR A 178 -28.27 -32.24 0.20
CA THR A 178 -29.27 -33.10 -0.47
C THR A 178 -30.15 -33.87 0.54
N VAL A 179 -29.72 -34.03 1.79
CA VAL A 179 -30.42 -34.86 2.77
C VAL A 179 -31.58 -34.08 3.48
N GLN A 180 -31.49 -32.77 3.56
CA GLN A 180 -32.47 -31.96 4.30
C GLN A 180 -33.75 -31.71 3.50
N ASN A 181 -33.73 -31.86 2.19
CA ASN A 181 -34.96 -31.66 1.36
C ASN A 181 -35.76 -32.92 1.11
N GLN A 182 -35.26 -34.09 1.51
CA GLN A 182 -36.06 -35.36 1.41
C GLN A 182 -36.88 -35.66 2.66
N LEU A 183 -36.60 -34.99 3.79
CA LEU A 183 -37.37 -35.21 5.01
C LEU A 183 -38.55 -34.23 5.19
N ALA A 184 -38.73 -33.28 4.27
CA ALA A 184 -39.84 -32.32 4.30
C ALA A 184 -41.02 -32.73 3.41
N THR A 185 -40.96 -33.88 2.74
CA THR A 185 -42.02 -34.38 1.83
C THR A 185 -42.51 -35.80 2.15
N ALA A 186 -42.29 -36.28 3.39
CA ALA A 186 -42.90 -37.56 3.86
C ALA A 186 -43.90 -37.30 4.98
#